data_c4ff14d720a735e276da2382e6486d91
#
_entry.id   c4ff14d720a735e276da2382e6486d91
#
_cell.length_a   1.000
_cell.length_b   1.000
_cell.length_c   1.000
_cell.angle_alpha   90.00
_cell.angle_beta   90.00
_cell.angle_gamma   90.00
#
_symmetry.space_group_name_H-M   'P 1'
#
loop_
_entity.id
_entity.type
_entity.pdbx_description
1 polymer ?
#
loop_
_entity_poly.entity_id
_entity_poly.type
_entity_poly.pdbx_seq_one_letter_code
_entity_poly.pdbx_strand_id
1 'polypeptide(L)'
;MVNTMARRTDGGVRFRPVGSRRSRTAPVYSPRGTGCPAIEQAVQGLYKGQNEESFWTLMSALNYALELETHVLVPLQTALSAQGAPAPWMEHPIPAEKADGLALWTLRNDKGRCWLPLFTSVTAAGADRSTASRPMADRTLEQAMQLALDTPGIDGVVLDPWSNSASLDGALLNGLLHAGHTPEGPGAEEAEAGKEAARAGHWAAAAECYQKAAEQGSSAGLSLLGECLYQGRGVPKSAAQARKLWKAAAESGEPIALLNLGDDCAARGDNGKALLWYRRARQNAAAVPDIEYTPRVCLRLAQYETRYTSRKKALAQLAEAKQGFLVRKEEGDETAQSWLDETEAVIRQLLERE
;
A
#
# COMPACT_ATOMS: atom_id res chain seq x y z
N MET A 1 -4.25 -11.64 22.32
CA MET A 1 -3.45 -10.53 21.74
C MET A 1 -4.27 -9.54 20.93
N VAL A 2 -5.38 -9.94 20.29
CA VAL A 2 -6.31 -9.07 19.57
C VAL A 2 -6.91 -7.92 20.41
N ASN A 3 -6.80 -8.01 21.73
CA ASN A 3 -7.47 -7.13 22.69
C ASN A 3 -6.78 -5.76 22.91
N THR A 4 -5.59 -5.51 22.36
CA THR A 4 -4.84 -4.29 22.65
C THR A 4 -5.14 -3.15 21.66
N MET A 5 -5.57 -3.48 20.45
CA MET A 5 -5.93 -2.47 19.43
C MET A 5 -7.42 -2.10 19.42
N ALA A 6 -8.31 -3.02 19.74
CA ALA A 6 -9.75 -2.85 19.61
C ALA A 6 -10.47 -2.33 20.86
N ARG A 7 -9.79 -2.10 21.98
CA ARG A 7 -10.42 -1.55 23.18
C ARG A 7 -10.32 -0.03 23.19
N ARG A 8 -11.31 0.63 22.60
CA ARG A 8 -11.86 1.80 23.24
C ARG A 8 -12.68 1.33 24.47
N THR A 9 -12.02 1.15 25.59
CA THR A 9 -12.70 1.54 26.83
C THR A 9 -12.89 3.05 26.76
N ASP A 10 -13.83 3.64 27.49
CA ASP A 10 -14.07 5.09 27.55
C ASP A 10 -12.84 5.96 27.84
N GLY A 11 -11.65 5.38 27.84
CA GLY A 11 -10.31 5.96 27.88
C GLY A 11 -9.48 5.63 26.66
N GLY A 12 -9.95 5.94 25.44
CA GLY A 12 -9.11 5.83 24.23
C GLY A 12 -7.81 6.61 24.41
N VAL A 13 -6.69 6.03 23.95
CA VAL A 13 -5.39 6.70 23.98
C VAL A 13 -5.53 8.03 23.25
N ARG A 14 -5.66 9.11 24.01
CA ARG A 14 -5.68 10.48 23.46
C ARG A 14 -4.27 11.00 23.55
N PHE A 15 -3.62 11.12 22.41
CA PHE A 15 -2.40 11.90 22.29
C PHE A 15 -2.82 13.38 22.37
N ARG A 16 -2.45 14.07 23.44
CA ARG A 16 -2.70 15.52 23.59
C ARG A 16 -1.42 16.28 23.34
N PRO A 17 -1.38 17.14 22.32
CA PRO A 17 -0.31 18.11 22.21
C PRO A 17 -0.48 19.17 23.30
N VAL A 18 0.61 19.53 23.95
CA VAL A 18 0.61 20.63 24.90
C VAL A 18 0.55 21.94 24.10
N GLY A 19 -0.62 22.57 24.04
CA GLY A 19 -0.77 23.94 23.53
C GLY A 19 -1.24 24.12 22.08
N SER A 20 -2.15 23.28 21.54
CA SER A 20 -2.57 23.36 20.14
C SER A 20 -3.58 24.45 19.81
N ARG A 21 -3.23 25.34 18.87
CA ARG A 21 -4.18 26.08 18.03
C ARG A 21 -3.95 25.65 16.58
N ARG A 22 -5.03 25.33 15.83
CA ARG A 22 -4.96 24.87 14.43
C ARG A 22 -4.19 25.87 13.55
N SER A 23 -3.14 25.41 12.87
CA SER A 23 -2.45 26.17 11.83
C SER A 23 -3.24 26.14 10.53
N ARG A 24 -3.36 27.29 9.84
CA ARG A 24 -4.10 27.44 8.58
C ARG A 24 -3.23 27.29 7.33
N THR A 25 -1.93 27.07 7.46
CA THR A 25 -1.01 26.92 6.32
C THR A 25 -0.74 25.46 6.08
N ALA A 26 -1.28 24.91 4.99
CA ALA A 26 -0.88 23.59 4.51
C ALA A 26 0.56 23.65 3.99
N PRO A 27 1.39 22.65 4.27
CA PRO A 27 2.75 22.57 3.73
C PRO A 27 2.73 22.40 2.20
N VAL A 28 3.68 23.02 1.53
CA VAL A 28 3.79 23.03 0.05
C VAL A 28 4.53 21.80 -0.48
N TYR A 29 5.19 21.05 0.40
CA TYR A 29 6.03 19.92 0.04
C TYR A 29 5.26 18.59 0.00
N SER A 30 5.51 17.82 -1.06
CA SER A 30 5.15 16.40 -1.15
C SER A 30 6.43 15.58 -1.14
N PRO A 31 6.68 14.74 -0.12
CA PRO A 31 7.80 13.79 -0.15
C PRO A 31 7.70 12.89 -1.39
N ARG A 32 8.77 12.21 -1.74
CA ARG A 32 8.77 11.15 -2.74
C ARG A 32 7.77 10.08 -2.30
N GLY A 33 6.58 10.13 -2.84
CA GLY A 33 5.47 9.29 -2.39
C GLY A 33 4.50 10.10 -1.52
N THR A 34 3.39 10.49 -2.11
CA THR A 34 2.23 11.07 -1.42
C THR A 34 1.55 9.99 -0.60
N GLY A 35 2.01 9.65 0.58
CA GLY A 35 1.35 8.72 1.50
C GLY A 35 0.97 7.36 0.87
N CYS A 36 0.69 6.36 1.66
CA CYS A 36 0.06 5.14 1.15
C CYS A 36 -1.46 5.27 1.35
N PRO A 37 -2.26 5.52 0.30
CA PRO A 37 -3.71 5.61 0.41
C PRO A 37 -4.34 4.36 1.03
N ALA A 38 -3.70 3.20 0.87
CA ALA A 38 -4.13 1.95 1.48
C ALA A 38 -4.06 2.01 3.01
N ILE A 39 -2.96 2.54 3.58
CA ILE A 39 -2.83 2.72 5.04
C ILE A 39 -3.91 3.71 5.54
N GLU A 40 -4.06 4.86 4.89
CA GLU A 40 -5.02 5.88 5.32
C GLU A 40 -6.46 5.34 5.32
N GLN A 41 -6.85 4.58 4.29
CA GLN A 41 -8.16 3.94 4.19
C GLN A 41 -8.34 2.85 5.23
N ALA A 42 -7.33 2.00 5.45
CA ALA A 42 -7.38 0.92 6.43
C ALA A 42 -7.45 1.46 7.87
N VAL A 43 -6.69 2.49 8.21
CA VAL A 43 -6.76 3.19 9.50
C VAL A 43 -8.15 3.81 9.70
N GLN A 44 -8.72 4.44 8.66
CA GLN A 44 -10.08 4.96 8.73
C GLN A 44 -11.12 3.84 8.91
N GLY A 45 -10.93 2.70 8.24
CA GLY A 45 -11.76 1.51 8.38
C GLY A 45 -11.71 0.95 9.81
N LEU A 46 -10.52 0.82 10.38
CA LEU A 46 -10.31 0.37 11.75
C LEU A 46 -10.99 1.31 12.75
N TYR A 47 -10.89 2.62 12.55
CA TYR A 47 -11.52 3.62 13.41
C TYR A 47 -13.05 3.51 13.41
N LYS A 48 -13.67 3.20 12.26
CA LYS A 48 -15.13 3.06 12.09
C LYS A 48 -15.63 1.69 12.55
N GLY A 49 -14.94 0.61 12.16
CA GLY A 49 -15.41 -0.76 12.33
C GLY A 49 -15.05 -1.36 13.69
N GLN A 50 -13.86 -1.13 14.19
CA GLN A 50 -13.31 -1.66 15.46
C GLN A 50 -13.52 -3.19 15.62
N ASN A 51 -13.43 -3.95 14.53
CA ASN A 51 -13.62 -5.38 14.47
C ASN A 51 -12.35 -6.08 13.93
N GLU A 52 -12.34 -7.39 13.98
CA GLU A 52 -11.24 -8.22 13.52
C GLU A 52 -10.95 -8.03 12.02
N GLU A 53 -11.97 -7.92 11.19
CA GLU A 53 -11.83 -7.69 9.75
C GLU A 53 -11.09 -6.38 9.44
N SER A 54 -11.45 -5.29 10.11
CA SER A 54 -10.77 -4.00 9.94
C SER A 54 -9.33 -4.00 10.47
N PHE A 55 -9.04 -4.84 11.48
CA PHE A 55 -7.67 -5.06 11.95
C PHE A 55 -6.82 -5.78 10.89
N TRP A 56 -7.32 -6.88 10.33
CA TRP A 56 -6.59 -7.61 9.28
C TRP A 56 -6.44 -6.80 7.99
N THR A 57 -7.42 -5.96 7.67
CA THR A 57 -7.32 -5.00 6.56
C THR A 57 -6.16 -4.01 6.78
N LEU A 58 -5.97 -3.53 8.03
CA LEU A 58 -4.82 -2.67 8.35
C LEU A 58 -3.49 -3.43 8.25
N MET A 59 -3.43 -4.67 8.74
CA MET A 59 -2.21 -5.49 8.64
C MET A 59 -1.82 -5.74 7.19
N SER A 60 -2.79 -6.08 6.33
CA SER A 60 -2.56 -6.25 4.89
C SER A 60 -2.09 -4.96 4.21
N ALA A 61 -2.68 -3.80 4.58
CA ALA A 61 -2.26 -2.52 4.03
C ALA A 61 -0.83 -2.13 4.47
N LEU A 62 -0.43 -2.50 5.69
CA LEU A 62 0.93 -2.27 6.18
C LEU A 62 1.94 -3.18 5.49
N ASN A 63 1.64 -4.47 5.31
CA ASN A 63 2.48 -5.38 4.54
C ASN A 63 2.68 -4.88 3.10
N TYR A 64 1.60 -4.50 2.44
CA TYR A 64 1.67 -3.90 1.10
C TYR A 64 2.52 -2.61 1.06
N ALA A 65 2.42 -1.77 2.10
CA ALA A 65 3.23 -0.56 2.19
C ALA A 65 4.72 -0.85 2.46
N LEU A 66 5.04 -1.94 3.16
CA LEU A 66 6.40 -2.45 3.33
C LEU A 66 6.95 -2.95 1.99
N GLU A 67 6.19 -3.76 1.25
CA GLU A 67 6.55 -4.22 -0.10
C GLU A 67 6.76 -3.07 -1.09
N LEU A 68 5.98 -1.99 -0.97
CA LEU A 68 6.12 -0.78 -1.79
C LEU A 68 7.27 0.13 -1.37
N GLU A 69 8.05 -0.24 -0.36
CA GLU A 69 9.06 0.64 0.25
C GLU A 69 8.50 2.05 0.56
N THR A 70 7.25 2.09 1.03
CA THR A 70 6.55 3.35 1.28
C THR A 70 7.30 4.20 2.28
N HIS A 71 7.46 5.49 1.96
CA HIS A 71 8.10 6.45 2.83
C HIS A 71 7.11 7.08 3.82
N VAL A 72 7.60 7.31 5.04
CA VAL A 72 6.90 8.00 6.13
C VAL A 72 7.78 9.10 6.71
N LEU A 73 7.15 10.08 7.35
CA LEU A 73 7.85 11.17 8.00
C LEU A 73 7.96 10.90 9.50
N VAL A 74 9.18 10.97 10.01
CA VAL A 74 9.53 10.75 11.41
C VAL A 74 9.96 12.07 12.04
N PRO A 75 9.27 12.61 13.06
CA PRO A 75 9.62 13.89 13.65
C PRO A 75 10.85 13.79 14.55
N LEU A 76 11.71 14.79 14.43
CA LEU A 76 12.92 14.93 15.22
C LEU A 76 12.75 15.91 16.38
N GLN A 77 13.51 15.72 17.45
CA GLN A 77 13.40 16.54 18.66
C GLN A 77 14.03 17.95 18.50
N THR A 78 14.93 18.13 17.57
CA THR A 78 15.60 19.39 17.33
C THR A 78 14.59 20.46 16.93
N ALA A 79 14.35 21.45 17.78
CA ALA A 79 13.59 22.62 17.42
C ALA A 79 14.41 23.47 16.45
N LEU A 80 13.97 23.59 15.20
CA LEU A 80 14.49 24.63 14.32
C LEU A 80 13.94 25.97 14.86
N SER A 81 14.82 26.94 15.02
CA SER A 81 14.50 28.28 15.52
C SER A 81 13.40 28.91 14.68
N ALA A 82 12.21 29.02 15.27
CA ALA A 82 11.07 29.62 14.63
C ALA A 82 11.09 31.14 14.82
N GLN A 83 11.58 31.85 13.85
CA GLN A 83 11.19 33.24 13.64
C GLN A 83 10.62 33.37 12.23
N GLY A 84 9.34 33.04 12.07
CA GLY A 84 8.50 33.51 10.96
C GLY A 84 8.76 32.96 9.56
N ALA A 85 9.81 32.19 9.33
CA ALA A 85 10.07 31.54 8.05
C ALA A 85 9.46 30.13 7.99
N PRO A 86 8.99 29.63 6.81
CA PRO A 86 8.61 28.25 6.66
C PRO A 86 9.77 27.34 7.08
N ALA A 87 9.46 26.30 7.86
CA ALA A 87 10.48 25.40 8.34
C ALA A 87 11.17 24.72 7.13
N PRO A 88 12.52 24.68 7.06
CA PRO A 88 13.25 24.15 5.90
C PRO A 88 12.85 22.70 5.53
N TRP A 89 12.42 21.89 6.49
CA TRP A 89 11.97 20.53 6.26
C TRP A 89 10.63 20.46 5.50
N MET A 90 9.84 21.55 5.46
CA MET A 90 8.61 21.61 4.67
C MET A 90 8.87 21.55 3.17
N GLU A 91 10.03 22.05 2.75
CA GLU A 91 10.47 21.95 1.35
C GLU A 91 11.26 20.68 1.10
N HIS A 92 12.12 20.29 2.06
CA HIS A 92 12.99 19.14 1.95
C HIS A 92 13.14 18.42 3.30
N PRO A 93 12.48 17.27 3.52
CA PRO A 93 12.74 16.42 4.66
C PRO A 93 14.20 15.97 4.70
N ILE A 94 14.67 15.71 5.89
CA ILE A 94 16.06 15.27 6.09
C ILE A 94 16.14 13.81 5.64
N PRO A 95 17.01 13.44 4.69
CA PRO A 95 17.22 12.04 4.30
C PRO A 95 17.60 11.18 5.49
N ALA A 96 17.21 9.90 5.49
CA ALA A 96 17.43 8.95 6.58
C ALA A 96 18.90 8.96 7.07
N GLU A 97 19.84 8.89 6.15
CA GLU A 97 21.29 8.83 6.41
C GLU A 97 21.84 10.07 7.18
N LYS A 98 21.21 11.24 6.97
CA LYS A 98 21.55 12.48 7.67
C LYS A 98 20.77 12.67 8.97
N ALA A 99 19.73 11.89 9.17
CA ALA A 99 18.92 11.91 10.37
C ALA A 99 19.39 10.89 11.41
N ASP A 100 20.30 9.99 11.04
CA ASP A 100 20.87 9.00 11.95
C ASP A 100 21.63 9.67 13.10
N GLY A 101 21.33 9.22 14.32
CA GLY A 101 21.89 9.80 15.54
C GLY A 101 21.20 11.08 16.04
N LEU A 102 20.23 11.63 15.32
CA LEU A 102 19.43 12.74 15.81
C LEU A 102 18.34 12.25 16.78
N ALA A 103 18.09 13.04 17.83
CA ALA A 103 17.07 12.70 18.83
C ALA A 103 15.67 12.68 18.22
N LEU A 104 14.93 11.59 18.48
CA LEU A 104 13.55 11.41 18.03
C LEU A 104 12.58 12.20 18.91
N TRP A 105 11.57 12.77 18.30
CA TRP A 105 10.45 13.31 19.04
C TRP A 105 9.39 12.24 19.23
N THR A 106 8.96 12.04 20.47
CA THR A 106 8.05 10.97 20.85
C THR A 106 6.80 11.53 21.55
N LEU A 107 5.74 10.75 21.55
CA LEU A 107 4.50 11.01 22.25
C LEU A 107 4.41 10.08 23.47
N ARG A 108 3.88 10.63 24.57
CA ARG A 108 3.55 9.82 25.75
C ARG A 108 2.03 9.77 25.92
N ASN A 109 1.53 8.56 26.21
CA ASN A 109 0.13 8.40 26.57
C ASN A 109 -0.09 8.58 28.08
N ASP A 110 -1.35 8.55 28.53
CA ASP A 110 -1.75 8.72 29.92
C ASP A 110 -1.21 7.59 30.83
N LYS A 111 -0.78 6.46 30.27
CA LYS A 111 -0.17 5.33 30.97
C LYS A 111 1.36 5.40 31.02
N GLY A 112 1.95 6.50 30.56
CA GLY A 112 3.39 6.72 30.53
C GLY A 112 4.14 5.99 29.41
N ARG A 113 3.46 5.22 28.55
CA ARG A 113 4.08 4.54 27.40
C ARG A 113 4.50 5.57 26.35
N CYS A 114 5.65 5.31 25.71
CA CYS A 114 6.29 6.20 24.76
C CYS A 114 6.12 5.66 23.33
N TRP A 115 5.65 6.48 22.43
CA TRP A 115 5.32 6.12 21.05
C TRP A 115 6.07 7.00 20.06
N LEU A 116 6.61 6.39 19.01
CA LEU A 116 7.17 7.10 17.86
C LEU A 116 6.04 7.44 16.89
N PRO A 117 5.71 8.72 16.67
CA PRO A 117 4.72 9.08 15.67
C PRO A 117 5.32 8.97 14.26
N LEU A 118 4.57 8.35 13.37
CA LEU A 118 4.85 8.25 11.93
C LEU A 118 3.74 8.95 11.17
N PHE A 119 4.12 9.79 10.21
CA PHE A 119 3.15 10.51 9.40
C PHE A 119 3.19 9.99 7.96
N THR A 120 2.03 9.58 7.46
CA THR A 120 1.88 9.07 6.09
C THR A 120 1.98 10.16 5.04
N SER A 121 1.78 11.42 5.43
CA SER A 121 1.84 12.56 4.53
C SER A 121 2.28 13.85 5.25
N VAL A 122 2.76 14.82 4.47
CA VAL A 122 3.06 16.17 4.98
C VAL A 122 1.82 16.85 5.55
N THR A 123 0.65 16.58 4.96
CA THR A 123 -0.62 17.10 5.47
C THR A 123 -0.92 16.54 6.86
N ALA A 124 -0.69 15.25 7.08
CA ALA A 124 -0.85 14.61 8.38
C ALA A 124 0.15 15.18 9.42
N ALA A 125 1.41 15.35 9.03
CA ALA A 125 2.45 15.95 9.88
C ALA A 125 2.17 17.41 10.22
N GLY A 126 1.62 18.18 9.29
CA GLY A 126 1.26 19.59 9.47
C GLY A 126 -0.07 19.84 10.18
N ALA A 127 -0.82 18.80 10.51
CA ALA A 127 -2.16 18.94 11.13
C ALA A 127 -2.12 19.54 12.54
N ASP A 128 -0.99 19.41 13.25
CA ASP A 128 -0.78 20.00 14.56
C ASP A 128 0.49 20.85 14.62
N ARG A 129 0.45 21.94 15.40
CA ARG A 129 1.57 22.88 15.56
C ARG A 129 2.80 22.25 16.20
N SER A 130 2.62 21.26 17.06
CA SER A 130 3.73 20.60 17.74
C SER A 130 4.62 19.82 16.75
N THR A 131 4.07 19.40 15.64
CA THR A 131 4.77 18.69 14.56
C THR A 131 5.03 19.58 13.35
N ALA A 132 4.13 20.53 13.05
CA ALA A 132 4.27 21.45 11.91
C ALA A 132 5.56 22.28 11.92
N SER A 133 6.14 22.54 13.09
CA SER A 133 7.39 23.31 13.24
C SER A 133 8.64 22.45 13.46
N ARG A 134 8.54 21.11 13.39
CA ARG A 134 9.65 20.20 13.67
C ARG A 134 10.31 19.73 12.37
N PRO A 135 11.62 19.50 12.39
CA PRO A 135 12.28 18.80 11.31
C PRO A 135 11.75 17.35 11.24
N MET A 136 11.53 16.89 10.02
CA MET A 136 11.07 15.53 9.72
C MET A 136 12.18 14.78 9.00
N ALA A 137 12.43 13.55 9.42
CA ALA A 137 13.23 12.60 8.67
C ALA A 137 12.32 11.84 7.69
N ASP A 138 12.78 11.68 6.46
CA ASP A 138 12.15 10.84 5.45
C ASP A 138 12.78 9.44 5.55
N ARG A 139 11.97 8.44 5.90
CA ARG A 139 12.39 7.04 6.06
C ARG A 139 11.39 6.12 5.40
N THR A 140 11.84 4.94 4.95
CA THR A 140 10.89 3.90 4.59
C THR A 140 10.12 3.45 5.83
N LEU A 141 8.92 2.91 5.62
CA LEU A 141 8.09 2.40 6.72
C LEU A 141 8.85 1.33 7.53
N GLU A 142 9.58 0.46 6.84
CA GLU A 142 10.45 -0.55 7.44
C GLU A 142 11.51 0.07 8.36
N GLN A 143 12.29 1.03 7.82
CA GLN A 143 13.31 1.74 8.60
C GLN A 143 12.74 2.45 9.82
N ALA A 144 11.54 3.03 9.70
CA ALA A 144 10.89 3.73 10.80
C ALA A 144 10.37 2.75 11.88
N MET A 145 9.85 1.60 11.48
CA MET A 145 9.43 0.54 12.40
C MET A 145 10.63 -0.08 13.11
N GLN A 146 11.71 -0.40 12.37
CA GLN A 146 12.94 -0.92 12.95
C GLN A 146 13.56 0.08 13.92
N LEU A 147 13.61 1.35 13.57
CA LEU A 147 14.09 2.42 14.45
C LEU A 147 13.33 2.49 15.77
N ALA A 148 12.01 2.26 15.75
CA ALA A 148 11.21 2.22 16.96
C ALA A 148 11.55 1.01 17.84
N LEU A 149 11.83 -0.16 17.26
CA LEU A 149 12.24 -1.37 17.96
C LEU A 149 13.65 -1.22 18.58
N ASP A 150 14.57 -0.59 17.84
CA ASP A 150 15.97 -0.44 18.26
C ASP A 150 16.18 0.68 19.27
N THR A 151 15.20 1.60 19.42
CA THR A 151 15.33 2.73 20.33
C THR A 151 14.83 2.39 21.73
N PRO A 152 15.70 2.32 22.76
CA PRO A 152 15.28 2.02 24.11
C PRO A 152 14.25 3.01 24.64
N GLY A 153 13.19 2.49 25.25
CA GLY A 153 12.13 3.29 25.87
C GLY A 153 11.02 3.74 24.90
N ILE A 154 11.04 3.28 23.66
CA ILE A 154 9.91 3.39 22.72
C ILE A 154 9.11 2.09 22.76
N ASP A 155 7.81 2.18 23.04
CA ASP A 155 6.90 1.03 23.18
C ASP A 155 6.28 0.59 21.85
N GLY A 156 6.44 1.40 20.78
CA GLY A 156 5.90 1.13 19.46
C GLY A 156 5.73 2.40 18.64
N VAL A 157 4.99 2.30 17.54
CA VAL A 157 4.68 3.43 16.65
C VAL A 157 3.23 3.82 16.70
N VAL A 158 2.92 5.08 16.37
CA VAL A 158 1.56 5.57 16.16
C VAL A 158 1.47 6.26 14.79
N LEU A 159 0.59 5.75 13.96
CA LEU A 159 0.32 6.29 12.61
C LEU A 159 -0.64 7.48 12.72
N ASP A 160 -0.28 8.59 12.10
CA ASP A 160 -1.09 9.82 11.97
C ASP A 160 -1.82 10.25 13.26
N PRO A 161 -1.10 10.52 14.36
CA PRO A 161 -1.67 10.70 15.71
C PRO A 161 -2.70 11.83 15.81
N TRP A 162 -2.73 12.75 14.83
CA TRP A 162 -3.61 13.94 14.84
C TRP A 162 -4.91 13.75 14.05
N SER A 163 -5.12 12.58 13.49
CA SER A 163 -6.32 12.22 12.73
C SER A 163 -6.93 10.90 13.25
N ASN A 164 -7.45 10.06 12.38
CA ASN A 164 -7.71 8.67 12.71
C ASN A 164 -6.35 7.99 12.91
N SER A 165 -6.07 7.51 14.09
CA SER A 165 -4.76 6.97 14.43
C SER A 165 -4.81 5.48 14.73
N ALA A 166 -3.74 4.77 14.38
CA ALA A 166 -3.52 3.39 14.78
C ALA A 166 -2.20 3.28 15.54
N SER A 167 -2.19 2.52 16.65
CA SER A 167 -1.00 2.26 17.45
C SER A 167 -0.57 0.80 17.27
N LEU A 168 0.69 0.59 16.92
CA LEU A 168 1.32 -0.70 16.71
C LEU A 168 2.39 -0.88 17.79
N ASP A 169 2.19 -1.83 18.70
CA ASP A 169 3.19 -2.13 19.74
C ASP A 169 4.36 -2.94 19.17
N GLY A 170 5.43 -3.09 19.97
CA GLY A 170 6.63 -3.79 19.53
C GLY A 170 6.38 -5.25 19.10
N ALA A 171 5.37 -5.93 19.64
CA ALA A 171 5.05 -7.29 19.23
C ALA A 171 4.45 -7.32 17.82
N LEU A 172 3.57 -6.35 17.49
CA LEU A 172 3.01 -6.21 16.16
C LEU A 172 4.06 -5.75 15.13
N LEU A 173 4.96 -4.85 15.53
CA LEU A 173 6.06 -4.41 14.65
C LEU A 173 6.98 -5.58 14.32
N ASN A 174 7.36 -6.38 15.31
CA ASN A 174 8.17 -7.59 15.07
C ASN A 174 7.42 -8.59 14.16
N GLY A 175 6.11 -8.76 14.36
CA GLY A 175 5.29 -9.61 13.51
C GLY A 175 5.29 -9.14 12.05
N LEU A 176 5.13 -7.84 11.80
CA LEU A 176 5.13 -7.26 10.46
C LEU A 176 6.50 -7.36 9.76
N LEU A 177 7.59 -7.08 10.49
CA LEU A 177 8.93 -7.04 9.91
C LEU A 177 9.54 -8.45 9.70
N HIS A 178 9.11 -9.44 10.47
CA HIS A 178 9.66 -10.80 10.43
C HIS A 178 8.65 -11.87 10.04
N ALA A 179 7.42 -11.49 9.71
CA ALA A 179 6.45 -12.40 9.13
C ALA A 179 6.94 -12.82 7.73
N GLY A 180 7.57 -13.97 7.67
CA GLY A 180 7.83 -14.60 6.37
C GLY A 180 6.48 -14.76 5.64
N HIS A 181 6.45 -14.42 4.37
CA HIS A 181 5.31 -14.68 3.50
C HIS A 181 5.17 -16.21 3.35
N THR A 182 4.48 -16.83 4.29
CA THR A 182 4.06 -18.22 4.11
C THR A 182 2.80 -18.21 3.26
N PRO A 183 2.82 -18.89 2.10
CA PRO A 183 1.62 -19.02 1.29
C PRO A 183 0.50 -19.65 2.12
N GLU A 184 -0.64 -18.97 2.23
CA GLU A 184 -1.78 -19.43 3.01
C GLU A 184 -2.92 -19.87 2.11
N GLY A 185 -3.56 -20.98 2.47
CA GLY A 185 -4.75 -21.51 1.80
C GLY A 185 -4.48 -22.67 0.84
N PRO A 186 -5.56 -23.29 0.34
CA PRO A 186 -5.46 -24.45 -0.55
C PRO A 186 -4.67 -24.12 -1.82
N GLY A 187 -3.64 -24.91 -2.14
CA GLY A 187 -2.83 -24.76 -3.35
C GLY A 187 -1.95 -23.50 -3.41
N ALA A 188 -1.73 -22.82 -2.27
CA ALA A 188 -0.93 -21.60 -2.23
C ALA A 188 0.56 -21.88 -2.51
N GLU A 189 1.10 -22.99 -1.99
CA GLU A 189 2.48 -23.41 -2.24
C GLU A 189 2.70 -23.72 -3.74
N GLU A 190 1.77 -24.41 -4.37
CA GLU A 190 1.84 -24.72 -5.80
C GLU A 190 1.69 -23.45 -6.66
N ALA A 191 0.84 -22.51 -6.26
CA ALA A 191 0.71 -21.24 -6.95
C ALA A 191 2.01 -20.43 -6.88
N GLU A 192 2.67 -20.39 -5.73
CA GLU A 192 3.94 -19.69 -5.57
C GLU A 192 5.08 -20.39 -6.34
N ALA A 193 5.19 -21.72 -6.26
CA ALA A 193 6.13 -22.47 -7.09
C ALA A 193 5.91 -22.22 -8.59
N GLY A 194 4.65 -22.07 -9.01
CA GLY A 194 4.31 -21.69 -10.38
C GLY A 194 4.78 -20.28 -10.74
N LYS A 195 4.66 -19.33 -9.85
CA LYS A 195 5.17 -17.95 -10.05
C LYS A 195 6.71 -17.94 -10.18
N GLU A 196 7.41 -18.68 -9.33
CA GLU A 196 8.86 -18.82 -9.43
C GLU A 196 9.29 -19.43 -10.77
N ALA A 197 8.61 -20.51 -11.21
CA ALA A 197 8.85 -21.10 -12.52
C ALA A 197 8.58 -20.12 -13.67
N ALA A 198 7.54 -19.30 -13.57
CA ALA A 198 7.21 -18.26 -14.54
C ALA A 198 8.27 -17.15 -14.59
N ARG A 199 8.77 -16.69 -13.43
CA ARG A 199 9.89 -15.73 -13.34
C ARG A 199 11.17 -16.28 -14.00
N ALA A 200 11.42 -17.58 -13.86
CA ALA A 200 12.53 -18.28 -14.54
C ALA A 200 12.27 -18.56 -16.04
N GLY A 201 11.12 -18.17 -16.59
CA GLY A 201 10.75 -18.42 -17.98
C GLY A 201 10.28 -19.87 -18.29
N HIS A 202 10.15 -20.70 -17.27
CA HIS A 202 9.75 -22.11 -17.40
C HIS A 202 8.21 -22.24 -17.44
N TRP A 203 7.59 -21.68 -18.48
CA TRP A 203 6.14 -21.54 -18.58
C TRP A 203 5.35 -22.86 -18.57
N ALA A 204 5.90 -23.95 -19.07
CA ALA A 204 5.25 -25.27 -19.02
C ALA A 204 5.14 -25.74 -17.55
N ALA A 205 6.24 -25.68 -16.80
CA ALA A 205 6.25 -26.03 -15.39
C ALA A 205 5.34 -25.09 -14.56
N ALA A 206 5.35 -23.79 -14.86
CA ALA A 206 4.46 -22.83 -14.22
C ALA A 206 2.98 -23.22 -14.42
N ALA A 207 2.57 -23.54 -15.65
CA ALA A 207 1.20 -23.93 -15.94
C ALA A 207 0.79 -25.23 -15.24
N GLU A 208 1.69 -26.20 -15.10
CA GLU A 208 1.45 -27.44 -14.34
C GLU A 208 1.24 -27.14 -12.84
N CYS A 209 2.08 -26.28 -12.26
CA CYS A 209 1.95 -25.85 -10.87
C CYS A 209 0.61 -25.11 -10.66
N TYR A 210 0.24 -24.19 -11.53
CA TYR A 210 -1.03 -23.48 -11.47
C TYR A 210 -2.23 -24.42 -11.63
N GLN A 211 -2.12 -25.45 -12.45
CA GLN A 211 -3.17 -26.46 -12.57
C GLN A 211 -3.34 -27.23 -11.26
N LYS A 212 -2.25 -27.68 -10.64
CA LYS A 212 -2.30 -28.36 -9.33
C LYS A 212 -2.90 -27.45 -8.26
N ALA A 213 -2.50 -26.20 -8.23
CA ALA A 213 -3.08 -25.21 -7.33
C ALA A 213 -4.59 -25.06 -7.53
N ALA A 214 -5.04 -24.97 -8.78
CA ALA A 214 -6.45 -24.89 -9.15
C ALA A 214 -7.25 -26.14 -8.74
N GLU A 215 -6.67 -27.33 -8.90
CA GLU A 215 -7.26 -28.62 -8.49
C GLU A 215 -7.43 -28.71 -6.96
N GLN A 216 -6.57 -28.05 -6.20
CA GLN A 216 -6.68 -27.91 -4.74
C GLN A 216 -7.66 -26.83 -4.31
N GLY A 217 -8.25 -26.07 -5.25
CA GLY A 217 -9.24 -25.04 -4.98
C GLY A 217 -8.67 -23.63 -4.90
N SER A 218 -7.41 -23.41 -5.29
CA SER A 218 -6.80 -22.07 -5.32
C SER A 218 -7.43 -21.19 -6.39
N SER A 219 -8.05 -20.08 -5.98
CA SER A 219 -8.57 -19.06 -6.90
C SER A 219 -7.43 -18.32 -7.63
N ALA A 220 -6.29 -18.12 -6.96
CA ALA A 220 -5.07 -17.59 -7.57
C ALA A 220 -4.54 -18.54 -8.64
N GLY A 221 -4.48 -19.87 -8.35
CA GLY A 221 -4.11 -20.90 -9.33
C GLY A 221 -5.01 -20.88 -10.56
N LEU A 222 -6.33 -20.77 -10.39
CA LEU A 222 -7.28 -20.61 -11.50
C LEU A 222 -7.01 -19.37 -12.34
N SER A 223 -6.69 -18.25 -11.70
CA SER A 223 -6.39 -16.98 -12.37
C SER A 223 -5.13 -17.04 -13.20
N LEU A 224 -4.05 -17.56 -12.61
CA LEU A 224 -2.72 -17.65 -13.24
C LEU A 224 -2.72 -18.68 -14.38
N LEU A 225 -3.39 -19.83 -14.22
CA LEU A 225 -3.60 -20.78 -15.30
C LEU A 225 -4.41 -20.15 -16.45
N GLY A 226 -5.44 -19.37 -16.13
CA GLY A 226 -6.22 -18.60 -17.08
C GLY A 226 -5.34 -17.64 -17.88
N GLU A 227 -4.39 -16.98 -17.26
CA GLU A 227 -3.44 -16.08 -17.94
C GLU A 227 -2.51 -16.87 -18.89
N CYS A 228 -1.97 -18.01 -18.46
CA CYS A 228 -1.20 -18.90 -19.31
C CYS A 228 -1.99 -19.35 -20.55
N LEU A 229 -3.24 -19.75 -20.38
CA LEU A 229 -4.14 -20.13 -21.49
C LEU A 229 -4.47 -18.95 -22.42
N TYR A 230 -4.67 -17.76 -21.88
CA TYR A 230 -4.99 -16.57 -22.69
C TYR A 230 -3.82 -16.15 -23.58
N GLN A 231 -2.63 -16.23 -23.05
CA GLN A 231 -1.39 -15.87 -23.75
C GLN A 231 -0.82 -17.01 -24.59
N GLY A 232 -1.11 -18.27 -24.24
CA GLY A 232 -0.51 -19.46 -24.85
C GLY A 232 0.88 -19.74 -24.30
N ARG A 233 1.13 -19.40 -23.02
CA ARG A 233 2.41 -19.63 -22.35
C ARG A 233 2.40 -20.98 -21.64
N GLY A 234 3.25 -21.91 -22.09
CA GLY A 234 3.37 -23.27 -21.55
C GLY A 234 2.20 -24.19 -21.84
N VAL A 235 1.08 -23.67 -22.34
CA VAL A 235 -0.14 -24.40 -22.71
C VAL A 235 -0.71 -23.86 -24.02
N PRO A 236 -1.50 -24.66 -24.77
CA PRO A 236 -2.15 -24.17 -25.99
C PRO A 236 -3.07 -22.98 -25.70
N LYS A 237 -2.97 -21.94 -26.53
CA LYS A 237 -3.77 -20.71 -26.37
C LYS A 237 -5.27 -21.00 -26.47
N SER A 238 -6.03 -20.56 -25.45
CA SER A 238 -7.49 -20.70 -25.41
C SER A 238 -8.14 -19.59 -24.58
N ALA A 239 -8.50 -18.50 -25.23
CA ALA A 239 -9.21 -17.38 -24.57
C ALA A 239 -10.58 -17.79 -23.98
N ALA A 240 -11.23 -18.82 -24.55
CA ALA A 240 -12.51 -19.31 -24.03
C ALA A 240 -12.34 -20.02 -22.68
N GLN A 241 -11.33 -20.89 -22.57
CA GLN A 241 -10.99 -21.59 -21.32
C GLN A 241 -10.49 -20.58 -20.27
N ALA A 242 -9.62 -19.65 -20.65
CA ALA A 242 -9.14 -18.59 -19.79
C ALA A 242 -10.30 -17.81 -19.13
N ARG A 243 -11.26 -17.34 -19.94
CA ARG A 243 -12.45 -16.64 -19.43
C ARG A 243 -13.31 -17.50 -18.47
N LYS A 244 -13.38 -18.82 -18.70
CA LYS A 244 -14.10 -19.72 -17.80
C LYS A 244 -13.42 -19.80 -16.44
N LEU A 245 -12.09 -19.95 -16.43
CA LEU A 245 -11.30 -20.01 -15.20
C LEU A 245 -11.35 -18.67 -14.45
N TRP A 246 -11.17 -17.54 -15.13
CA TRP A 246 -11.27 -16.23 -14.51
C TRP A 246 -12.64 -15.94 -13.92
N LYS A 247 -13.74 -16.39 -14.56
CA LYS A 247 -15.07 -16.24 -13.97
C LYS A 247 -15.21 -17.04 -12.68
N ALA A 248 -14.74 -18.29 -12.66
CA ALA A 248 -14.75 -19.10 -11.45
C ALA A 248 -13.92 -18.47 -10.31
N ALA A 249 -12.72 -17.99 -10.62
CA ALA A 249 -11.88 -17.30 -9.64
C ALA A 249 -12.50 -15.96 -9.17
N ALA A 250 -13.17 -15.23 -10.05
CA ALA A 250 -13.84 -13.96 -9.73
C ALA A 250 -15.04 -14.13 -8.80
N GLU A 251 -15.66 -15.32 -8.72
CA GLU A 251 -16.71 -15.64 -7.74
C GLU A 251 -16.17 -15.56 -6.31
N SER A 252 -14.93 -16.02 -6.10
CA SER A 252 -14.19 -15.88 -4.82
C SER A 252 -13.59 -14.50 -4.61
N GLY A 253 -13.77 -13.57 -5.56
CA GLY A 253 -13.24 -12.22 -5.46
C GLY A 253 -11.77 -12.08 -5.86
N GLU A 254 -11.17 -13.07 -6.51
CA GLU A 254 -9.75 -13.05 -6.89
C GLU A 254 -9.39 -11.82 -7.73
N PRO A 255 -8.51 -10.92 -7.26
CA PRO A 255 -8.26 -9.64 -7.93
C PRO A 255 -7.64 -9.77 -9.31
N ILE A 256 -6.73 -10.74 -9.52
CA ILE A 256 -6.09 -11.00 -10.82
C ILE A 256 -7.15 -11.43 -11.84
N ALA A 257 -8.07 -12.30 -11.44
CA ALA A 257 -9.15 -12.74 -12.31
C ALA A 257 -10.07 -11.59 -12.73
N LEU A 258 -10.43 -10.73 -11.77
CA LEU A 258 -11.24 -9.54 -12.02
C LEU A 258 -10.53 -8.58 -12.98
N LEU A 259 -9.23 -8.36 -12.78
CA LEU A 259 -8.41 -7.53 -13.66
C LEU A 259 -8.36 -8.09 -15.09
N ASN A 260 -8.07 -9.39 -15.23
CA ASN A 260 -7.97 -10.05 -16.52
C ASN A 260 -9.32 -10.09 -17.27
N LEU A 261 -10.44 -10.25 -16.57
CA LEU A 261 -11.78 -10.10 -17.16
C LEU A 261 -12.02 -8.66 -17.65
N GLY A 262 -11.55 -7.67 -16.92
CA GLY A 262 -11.56 -6.28 -17.33
C GLY A 262 -10.75 -6.05 -18.62
N ASP A 263 -9.52 -6.54 -18.64
CA ASP A 263 -8.62 -6.42 -19.81
C ASP A 263 -9.18 -7.14 -21.03
N ASP A 264 -9.78 -8.34 -20.90
CA ASP A 264 -10.47 -9.04 -21.99
C ASP A 264 -11.70 -8.26 -22.49
N CYS A 265 -12.48 -7.64 -21.61
CA CYS A 265 -13.59 -6.77 -22.03
C CYS A 265 -13.08 -5.54 -22.78
N ALA A 266 -12.03 -4.90 -22.28
CA ALA A 266 -11.41 -3.75 -22.93
C ALA A 266 -10.86 -4.08 -24.32
N ALA A 267 -10.17 -5.22 -24.46
CA ALA A 267 -9.64 -5.70 -25.74
C ALA A 267 -10.74 -5.96 -26.76
N ARG A 268 -11.96 -6.27 -26.32
CA ARG A 268 -13.14 -6.43 -27.18
C ARG A 268 -13.95 -5.13 -27.40
N GLY A 269 -13.45 -4.00 -26.87
CA GLY A 269 -14.11 -2.71 -26.99
C GLY A 269 -15.26 -2.45 -26.00
N ASP A 270 -15.54 -3.38 -25.08
CA ASP A 270 -16.59 -3.22 -24.07
C ASP A 270 -16.06 -2.50 -22.82
N ASN A 271 -15.75 -1.20 -23.00
CA ASN A 271 -15.15 -0.37 -21.96
C ASN A 271 -16.07 -0.21 -20.73
N GLY A 272 -17.38 -0.30 -20.90
CA GLY A 272 -18.34 -0.24 -19.79
C GLY A 272 -18.20 -1.43 -18.86
N LYS A 273 -18.14 -2.65 -19.40
CA LYS A 273 -17.92 -3.86 -18.59
C LYS A 273 -16.50 -3.91 -18.03
N ALA A 274 -15.50 -3.48 -18.82
CA ALA A 274 -14.14 -3.40 -18.34
C ALA A 274 -14.05 -2.55 -17.05
N LEU A 275 -14.65 -1.38 -17.04
CA LEU A 275 -14.67 -0.49 -15.88
C LEU A 275 -15.37 -1.12 -14.65
N LEU A 276 -16.45 -1.87 -14.86
CA LEU A 276 -17.13 -2.58 -13.76
C LEU A 276 -16.21 -3.63 -13.12
N TRP A 277 -15.48 -4.40 -13.94
CA TRP A 277 -14.52 -5.38 -13.44
C TRP A 277 -13.35 -4.72 -12.71
N TYR A 278 -12.78 -3.65 -13.24
CA TYR A 278 -11.68 -2.93 -12.58
C TYR A 278 -12.11 -2.30 -11.24
N ARG A 279 -13.34 -1.79 -11.14
CA ARG A 279 -13.88 -1.28 -9.87
C ARG A 279 -14.03 -2.38 -8.83
N ARG A 280 -14.51 -3.55 -9.25
CA ARG A 280 -14.60 -4.70 -8.37
C ARG A 280 -13.22 -5.20 -7.93
N ALA A 281 -12.25 -5.24 -8.87
CA ALA A 281 -10.85 -5.54 -8.55
C ALA A 281 -10.27 -4.56 -7.53
N ARG A 282 -10.55 -3.26 -7.67
CA ARG A 282 -10.09 -2.24 -6.70
C ARG A 282 -10.71 -2.40 -5.32
N GLN A 283 -11.98 -2.77 -5.25
CA GLN A 283 -12.63 -3.03 -3.95
C GLN A 283 -11.93 -4.18 -3.22
N ASN A 284 -11.63 -5.25 -3.92
CA ASN A 284 -10.94 -6.41 -3.35
C ASN A 284 -9.49 -6.11 -3.03
N ALA A 285 -8.77 -5.42 -3.93
CA ALA A 285 -7.41 -4.96 -3.69
C ALA A 285 -7.29 -3.95 -2.53
N ALA A 286 -8.36 -3.25 -2.19
CA ALA A 286 -8.36 -2.36 -1.02
C ALA A 286 -8.45 -3.13 0.31
N ALA A 287 -9.02 -4.33 0.29
CA ALA A 287 -9.08 -5.20 1.47
C ALA A 287 -7.76 -5.98 1.66
N VAL A 288 -7.21 -6.50 0.56
CA VAL A 288 -5.94 -7.25 0.53
C VAL A 288 -5.11 -6.70 -0.62
N PRO A 289 -4.40 -5.58 -0.44
CA PRO A 289 -3.52 -5.04 -1.47
C PRO A 289 -2.28 -5.93 -1.63
N ASP A 290 -1.76 -5.97 -2.86
CA ASP A 290 -0.63 -6.81 -3.25
C ASP A 290 0.16 -6.12 -4.37
N ILE A 291 1.49 -6.25 -4.37
CA ILE A 291 2.38 -5.59 -5.32
C ILE A 291 2.24 -6.13 -6.75
N GLU A 292 1.78 -7.35 -6.93
CA GLU A 292 1.65 -7.95 -8.26
C GLU A 292 0.45 -7.40 -9.04
N TYR A 293 -0.68 -7.15 -8.39
CA TYR A 293 -1.91 -6.74 -9.08
C TYR A 293 -2.41 -5.34 -8.73
N THR A 294 -2.19 -4.84 -7.52
CA THR A 294 -2.70 -3.52 -7.11
C THR A 294 -2.21 -2.39 -8.02
N PRO A 295 -0.91 -2.32 -8.40
CA PRO A 295 -0.43 -1.34 -9.34
C PRO A 295 -1.13 -1.39 -10.70
N ARG A 296 -1.39 -2.59 -11.23
CA ARG A 296 -2.12 -2.79 -12.50
C ARG A 296 -3.57 -2.31 -12.40
N VAL A 297 -4.25 -2.62 -11.28
CA VAL A 297 -5.63 -2.14 -11.03
C VAL A 297 -5.68 -0.62 -10.97
N CYS A 298 -4.73 0.00 -10.27
CA CYS A 298 -4.62 1.47 -10.19
C CYS A 298 -4.42 2.11 -11.56
N LEU A 299 -3.53 1.55 -12.39
CA LEU A 299 -3.30 2.01 -13.76
C LEU A 299 -4.57 1.91 -14.62
N ARG A 300 -5.21 0.74 -14.63
CA ARG A 300 -6.45 0.51 -15.41
C ARG A 300 -7.59 1.44 -14.97
N LEU A 301 -7.80 1.62 -13.68
CA LEU A 301 -8.79 2.57 -13.19
C LEU A 301 -8.48 4.00 -13.63
N ALA A 302 -7.24 4.44 -13.49
CA ALA A 302 -6.85 5.77 -13.94
C ALA A 302 -7.11 5.99 -15.43
N GLN A 303 -6.90 4.96 -16.28
CA GLN A 303 -7.15 5.02 -17.72
C GLN A 303 -8.65 5.11 -18.06
N TYR A 304 -9.48 4.29 -17.40
CA TYR A 304 -10.89 4.13 -17.77
C TYR A 304 -11.84 5.01 -16.96
N GLU A 305 -11.43 5.47 -15.78
CA GLU A 305 -12.22 6.34 -14.89
C GLU A 305 -12.01 7.85 -15.13
N THR A 306 -11.09 8.25 -16.01
CA THR A 306 -10.70 9.66 -16.21
C THR A 306 -11.86 10.62 -16.49
N ARG A 307 -12.99 10.11 -17.01
CA ARG A 307 -14.19 10.89 -17.24
C ARG A 307 -15.06 11.13 -15.99
N TYR A 308 -14.84 10.34 -14.93
CA TYR A 308 -15.70 10.28 -13.75
C TYR A 308 -14.95 10.60 -12.44
N THR A 309 -13.63 10.72 -12.50
CA THR A 309 -12.76 10.90 -11.33
C THR A 309 -12.02 12.22 -11.41
N SER A 310 -11.80 12.88 -10.28
CA SER A 310 -10.98 14.09 -10.25
C SER A 310 -9.55 13.79 -10.70
N ARG A 311 -8.95 14.72 -11.45
CA ARG A 311 -7.55 14.64 -11.89
C ARG A 311 -6.60 14.30 -10.74
N LYS A 312 -6.82 14.89 -9.54
CA LYS A 312 -6.03 14.63 -8.33
C LYS A 312 -6.08 13.15 -7.92
N LYS A 313 -7.27 12.53 -7.94
CA LYS A 313 -7.45 11.12 -7.58
C LYS A 313 -6.79 10.20 -8.62
N ALA A 314 -6.94 10.50 -9.90
CA ALA A 314 -6.30 9.73 -10.96
C ALA A 314 -4.76 9.79 -10.86
N LEU A 315 -4.20 10.98 -10.59
CA LEU A 315 -2.75 11.12 -10.39
C LEU A 315 -2.24 10.39 -9.16
N ALA A 316 -3.01 10.35 -8.06
CA ALA A 316 -2.65 9.58 -6.88
C ALA A 316 -2.63 8.06 -7.17
N GLN A 317 -3.62 7.54 -7.90
CA GLN A 317 -3.63 6.13 -8.33
C GLN A 317 -2.44 5.80 -9.25
N LEU A 318 -2.08 6.71 -10.16
CA LEU A 318 -0.94 6.53 -11.06
C LEU A 318 0.40 6.62 -10.31
N ALA A 319 0.48 7.42 -9.26
CA ALA A 319 1.67 7.47 -8.41
C ALA A 319 1.86 6.14 -7.66
N GLU A 320 0.80 5.57 -7.10
CA GLU A 320 0.79 4.25 -6.48
C GLU A 320 1.20 3.16 -7.48
N ALA A 321 0.61 3.18 -8.69
CA ALA A 321 0.96 2.24 -9.75
C ALA A 321 2.44 2.34 -10.15
N LYS A 322 2.93 3.57 -10.36
CA LYS A 322 4.32 3.82 -10.73
C LYS A 322 5.30 3.28 -9.68
N GLN A 323 5.02 3.52 -8.40
CA GLN A 323 5.88 3.04 -7.31
C GLN A 323 5.94 1.51 -7.29
N GLY A 324 4.80 0.83 -7.37
CA GLY A 324 4.77 -0.63 -7.38
C GLY A 324 5.50 -1.24 -8.60
N PHE A 325 5.40 -0.63 -9.78
CA PHE A 325 6.16 -1.10 -10.95
C PHE A 325 7.66 -0.81 -10.85
N LEU A 326 8.07 0.26 -10.15
CA LEU A 326 9.50 0.51 -9.89
C LEU A 326 10.09 -0.57 -8.99
N VAL A 327 9.42 -0.91 -7.90
CA VAL A 327 9.86 -1.98 -6.99
C VAL A 327 9.98 -3.31 -7.76
N ARG A 328 8.94 -3.72 -8.49
CA ARG A 328 8.97 -4.96 -9.31
C ARG A 328 10.10 -4.97 -10.33
N LYS A 329 10.43 -3.81 -10.92
CA LYS A 329 11.56 -3.71 -11.84
C LYS A 329 12.89 -3.90 -11.13
N GLU A 330 13.05 -3.35 -9.94
CA GLU A 330 14.25 -3.54 -9.10
C GLU A 330 14.41 -5.01 -8.66
N GLU A 331 13.31 -5.72 -8.43
CA GLU A 331 13.27 -7.16 -8.17
C GLU A 331 13.51 -8.04 -9.42
N GLY A 332 13.67 -7.42 -10.59
CA GLY A 332 14.01 -8.12 -11.84
C GLY A 332 12.81 -8.53 -12.69
N ASP A 333 11.62 -7.99 -12.45
CA ASP A 333 10.46 -8.21 -13.32
C ASP A 333 10.63 -7.47 -14.66
N GLU A 334 10.97 -8.21 -15.72
CA GLU A 334 11.15 -7.66 -17.05
C GLU A 334 9.88 -6.99 -17.63
N THR A 335 8.70 -7.37 -17.16
CA THR A 335 7.43 -6.81 -17.64
C THR A 335 7.14 -5.45 -17.03
N ALA A 336 7.73 -5.13 -15.89
CA ALA A 336 7.47 -3.91 -15.14
C ALA A 336 7.84 -2.64 -15.92
N GLN A 337 8.86 -2.69 -16.78
CA GLN A 337 9.24 -1.55 -17.61
C GLN A 337 8.10 -1.13 -18.57
N SER A 338 7.44 -2.10 -19.20
CA SER A 338 6.31 -1.81 -20.10
C SER A 338 5.15 -1.14 -19.35
N TRP A 339 4.87 -1.59 -18.13
CA TRP A 339 3.85 -0.98 -17.28
C TRP A 339 4.21 0.42 -16.81
N LEU A 340 5.50 0.68 -16.56
CA LEU A 340 6.00 2.01 -16.23
C LEU A 340 5.80 2.98 -17.40
N ASP A 341 6.18 2.56 -18.61
CA ASP A 341 6.04 3.37 -19.81
C ASP A 341 4.57 3.71 -20.09
N GLU A 342 3.67 2.73 -19.92
CA GLU A 342 2.22 2.95 -20.03
C GLU A 342 1.71 3.92 -18.97
N THR A 343 2.15 3.77 -17.73
CA THR A 343 1.77 4.64 -16.60
C THR A 343 2.21 6.09 -16.86
N GLU A 344 3.44 6.29 -17.32
CA GLU A 344 3.96 7.62 -17.63
C GLU A 344 3.25 8.27 -18.84
N ALA A 345 2.85 7.47 -19.82
CA ALA A 345 2.05 7.96 -20.93
C ALA A 345 0.69 8.48 -20.46
N VAL A 346 0.02 7.76 -19.55
CA VAL A 346 -1.27 8.19 -18.97
C VAL A 346 -1.09 9.45 -18.11
N ILE A 347 -0.03 9.55 -17.33
CA ILE A 347 0.28 10.75 -16.54
C ILE A 347 0.44 11.95 -17.46
N ARG A 348 1.23 11.84 -18.53
CA ARG A 348 1.42 12.91 -19.53
C ARG A 348 0.09 13.36 -20.14
N GLN A 349 -0.72 12.42 -20.60
CA GLN A 349 -2.04 12.72 -21.15
C GLN A 349 -2.95 13.47 -20.16
N LEU A 350 -2.90 13.11 -18.86
CA LEU A 350 -3.67 13.80 -17.83
C LEU A 350 -3.13 15.20 -17.51
N LEU A 351 -1.83 15.41 -17.66
CA LEU A 351 -1.20 16.73 -17.44
C LEU A 351 -1.41 17.67 -18.62
N GLU A 352 -1.52 17.16 -19.84
CA GLU A 352 -1.74 17.93 -21.07
C GLU A 352 -3.21 18.31 -21.30
N ARG A 353 -4.16 17.67 -20.62
CA ARG A 353 -5.58 18.04 -20.65
C ARG A 353 -5.83 19.25 -19.72
N GLU A 354 -5.59 20.46 -20.21
CA GLU A 354 -6.03 21.71 -19.61
C GLU A 354 -7.51 22.00 -19.86
#